data_c7ac10abe8eb782fe3d87655ecf5f016
#
_entry.id   c7ac10abe8eb782fe3d87655ecf5f016
#
_cell.length_a   1.000
_cell.length_b   1.000
_cell.length_c   1.000
_cell.angle_alpha   90.00
_cell.angle_beta   90.00
_cell.angle_gamma   90.00
#
_symmetry.space_group_name_H-M   'P 1'
#
loop_
_entity.id
_entity.type
_entity.pdbx_description
1 polymer ?
#
loop_
_entity_poly.entity_id
_entity_poly.type
_entity_poly.pdbx_seq_one_letter_code
_entity_poly.pdbx_strand_id
1 'polypeptide(L)'
;MTGLAVVGGRVVDPGQGIDGRLGVAIADGRVAALGEAAPAAETVDASGLVLVPGLVDLHTHLYQGVSHYGIDPDANCLRRGVTTAVDAGSSGAQTFPGFRRYVIERAATRVLAFLHVAVQGMITSLVGELEDLRWASPAQAIGRAREHPDVIVGVKVRLGYQMVGNDPEPALGLARQAAEQLGLPLMVHIIDMRRPIGWLLPHLGEGDIVTHCFHAGEGGILHQDGRLDPSVAHARARGVLFDVGHGAGSFAYRVARAALAQDFPPDTVSSDLHAHNVAGPVYDQATTLSKLIHCWMGLTEVVRAATAAPAAAIRRAGELGSLAPGSEADLTGFELRTGEWALPDGTGESEVVETLVVPRLVVRAGRAHRLDPVTPGPVPPVGSRS
;
A
#
# COMPACT_ATOMS: atom_id res chain seq x y z
N MET A 1 -19.45 8.71 30.05
CA MET A 1 -18.92 9.17 28.76
C MET A 1 -17.79 8.22 28.37
N THR A 2 -18.02 7.38 27.40
CA THR A 2 -16.99 6.51 26.80
C THR A 2 -16.52 7.22 25.55
N GLY A 3 -15.36 7.84 25.55
CA GLY A 3 -14.82 8.51 24.39
C GLY A 3 -13.32 8.79 24.53
N LEU A 4 -12.64 8.89 23.39
CA LEU A 4 -11.23 9.24 23.30
C LEU A 4 -11.13 10.60 22.60
N ALA A 5 -10.26 11.50 23.09
CA ALA A 5 -9.87 12.72 22.42
C ALA A 5 -8.37 12.68 22.11
N VAL A 6 -7.99 12.97 20.86
CA VAL A 6 -6.61 13.17 20.46
C VAL A 6 -6.41 14.67 20.22
N VAL A 7 -5.50 15.30 20.98
CA VAL A 7 -5.37 16.75 21.03
C VAL A 7 -3.93 17.22 20.79
N GLY A 8 -3.76 18.48 20.40
CA GLY A 8 -2.46 19.16 20.32
C GLY A 8 -1.70 18.95 19.01
N GLY A 9 -2.14 18.03 18.15
CA GLY A 9 -1.50 17.73 16.87
C GLY A 9 -1.94 18.66 15.73
N ARG A 10 -1.21 18.62 14.60
CA ARG A 10 -1.62 19.19 13.31
C ARG A 10 -2.35 18.13 12.53
N VAL A 11 -3.64 18.30 12.27
CA VAL A 11 -4.45 17.41 11.43
C VAL A 11 -4.20 17.74 9.97
N VAL A 12 -3.85 16.73 9.18
CA VAL A 12 -3.76 16.79 7.72
C VAL A 12 -4.68 15.70 7.17
N ASP A 13 -5.84 16.10 6.68
CA ASP A 13 -6.82 15.22 6.04
C ASP A 13 -7.13 15.73 4.63
N PRO A 14 -6.43 15.22 3.62
CA PRO A 14 -6.62 15.65 2.24
C PRO A 14 -8.01 15.32 1.69
N GLY A 15 -8.67 14.29 2.22
CA GLY A 15 -10.04 13.91 1.85
C GLY A 15 -11.07 14.98 2.19
N GLN A 16 -10.80 15.80 3.22
CA GLN A 16 -11.64 16.92 3.65
C GLN A 16 -11.02 18.30 3.32
N GLY A 17 -9.83 18.36 2.74
CA GLY A 17 -9.10 19.61 2.53
C GLY A 17 -8.64 20.27 3.84
N ILE A 18 -8.45 19.50 4.90
CA ILE A 18 -8.04 20.00 6.22
C ILE A 18 -6.53 19.97 6.37
N ASP A 19 -5.96 21.11 6.82
CA ASP A 19 -4.60 21.23 7.30
C ASP A 19 -4.56 22.28 8.42
N GLY A 20 -4.53 21.84 9.67
CA GLY A 20 -4.60 22.77 10.80
C GLY A 20 -4.52 22.08 12.16
N ARG A 21 -4.37 22.87 13.22
CA ARG A 21 -4.37 22.37 14.60
C ARG A 21 -5.80 22.13 15.06
N LEU A 22 -6.18 20.87 15.14
CA LEU A 22 -7.53 20.43 15.54
C LEU A 22 -7.41 19.25 16.50
N GLY A 23 -8.38 19.11 17.40
CA GLY A 23 -8.58 17.87 18.14
C GLY A 23 -9.46 16.91 17.35
N VAL A 24 -9.30 15.62 17.59
CA VAL A 24 -10.12 14.55 17.05
C VAL A 24 -10.88 13.91 18.20
N ALA A 25 -12.20 14.09 18.22
CA ALA A 25 -13.09 13.43 19.18
C ALA A 25 -13.58 12.10 18.60
N ILE A 26 -13.51 11.04 19.40
CA ILE A 26 -13.83 9.67 19.03
C ILE A 26 -14.84 9.10 20.01
N ALA A 27 -15.92 8.52 19.48
CA ALA A 27 -16.94 7.82 20.26
C ALA A 27 -17.37 6.55 19.49
N ASP A 28 -17.59 5.46 20.22
CA ASP A 28 -18.09 4.19 19.68
C ASP A 28 -17.30 3.66 18.47
N GLY A 29 -15.95 3.86 18.49
CA GLY A 29 -15.06 3.41 17.44
C GLY A 29 -15.12 4.26 16.16
N ARG A 30 -15.81 5.42 16.19
CA ARG A 30 -15.96 6.33 15.05
C ARG A 30 -15.49 7.74 15.40
N VAL A 31 -15.07 8.49 14.39
CA VAL A 31 -14.81 9.92 14.51
C VAL A 31 -16.14 10.63 14.80
N ALA A 32 -16.22 11.28 15.96
CA ALA A 32 -17.41 12.01 16.36
C ALA A 32 -17.37 13.48 15.89
N ALA A 33 -16.21 14.14 16.00
CA ALA A 33 -16.00 15.51 15.58
C ALA A 33 -14.52 15.84 15.37
N LEU A 34 -14.27 16.86 14.54
CA LEU A 34 -13.00 17.58 14.45
C LEU A 34 -13.18 19.00 14.97
N GLY A 35 -12.24 19.54 15.72
CA GLY A 35 -12.29 20.90 16.25
C GLY A 35 -11.69 21.02 17.63
N GLU A 36 -12.27 21.90 18.47
CA GLU A 36 -11.92 21.96 19.88
C GLU A 36 -12.34 20.67 20.58
N ALA A 37 -11.42 20.09 21.34
CA ALA A 37 -11.67 18.82 22.00
C ALA A 37 -12.75 18.97 23.07
N ALA A 38 -13.88 18.30 22.90
CA ALA A 38 -14.85 18.12 23.97
C ALA A 38 -14.25 17.24 25.08
N PRO A 39 -14.66 17.42 26.34
CA PRO A 39 -14.24 16.54 27.43
C PRO A 39 -14.53 15.07 27.09
N ALA A 40 -13.50 14.22 27.11
CA ALA A 40 -13.57 12.79 26.86
C ALA A 40 -13.12 12.01 28.11
N ALA A 41 -13.46 10.70 28.14
CA ALA A 41 -13.03 9.84 29.24
C ALA A 41 -11.50 9.59 29.19
N GLU A 42 -10.94 9.58 28.01
CA GLU A 42 -9.50 9.46 27.77
C GLU A 42 -9.03 10.59 26.85
N THR A 43 -7.86 11.16 27.15
CA THR A 43 -7.24 12.18 26.31
C THR A 43 -5.81 11.77 25.98
N VAL A 44 -5.47 11.77 24.69
CA VAL A 44 -4.13 11.51 24.19
C VAL A 44 -3.54 12.81 23.69
N ASP A 45 -2.45 13.25 24.31
CA ASP A 45 -1.64 14.37 23.82
C ASP A 45 -0.80 13.94 22.62
N ALA A 46 -1.03 14.59 21.50
CA ALA A 46 -0.34 14.43 20.22
C ALA A 46 0.45 15.68 19.84
N SER A 47 0.81 16.51 20.82
CA SER A 47 1.62 17.72 20.59
C SER A 47 2.91 17.37 19.83
N GLY A 48 3.21 18.13 18.78
CA GLY A 48 4.36 17.92 17.92
C GLY A 48 4.16 16.86 16.82
N LEU A 49 3.01 16.17 16.79
CA LEU A 49 2.71 15.18 15.74
C LEU A 49 1.85 15.78 14.63
N VAL A 50 2.05 15.26 13.43
CA VAL A 50 1.09 15.34 12.32
C VAL A 50 0.11 14.19 12.47
N LEU A 51 -1.17 14.52 12.55
CA LEU A 51 -2.28 13.56 12.65
C LEU A 51 -2.93 13.43 11.27
N VAL A 52 -2.99 12.22 10.77
CA VAL A 52 -3.60 11.90 9.46
C VAL A 52 -4.66 10.82 9.64
N PRO A 53 -5.60 10.65 8.69
CA PRO A 53 -6.41 9.44 8.65
C PRO A 53 -5.52 8.20 8.74
N GLY A 54 -6.02 7.11 9.28
CA GLY A 54 -5.27 5.88 9.38
C GLY A 54 -4.64 5.48 8.04
N LEU A 55 -3.34 5.23 8.04
CA LEU A 55 -2.62 4.82 6.83
C LEU A 55 -3.22 3.53 6.26
N VAL A 56 -3.40 3.52 4.96
CA VAL A 56 -3.86 2.37 4.17
C VAL A 56 -2.72 1.92 3.27
N ASP A 57 -2.10 0.81 3.59
CA ASP A 57 -1.08 0.20 2.74
C ASP A 57 -1.74 -0.75 1.74
N LEU A 58 -1.84 -0.30 0.50
CA LEU A 58 -2.61 -0.98 -0.55
C LEU A 58 -1.94 -2.27 -1.06
N HIS A 59 -0.65 -2.47 -0.75
CA HIS A 59 0.14 -3.59 -1.24
C HIS A 59 1.08 -4.11 -0.15
N THR A 60 0.72 -5.25 0.43
CA THR A 60 1.51 -5.97 1.44
C THR A 60 1.36 -7.47 1.23
N HIS A 61 2.16 -8.29 1.94
CA HIS A 61 2.06 -9.74 1.92
C HIS A 61 1.98 -10.29 3.35
N LEU A 62 0.78 -10.71 3.78
CA LEU A 62 0.46 -10.92 5.19
C LEU A 62 0.17 -12.38 5.56
N TYR A 63 0.20 -13.31 4.61
CA TYR A 63 -0.09 -14.71 4.89
C TYR A 63 1.12 -15.44 5.48
N GLN A 64 1.52 -15.02 6.68
CA GLN A 64 2.65 -15.61 7.40
C GLN A 64 2.50 -17.11 7.59
N GLY A 65 3.60 -17.84 7.36
CA GLY A 65 3.66 -19.29 7.53
C GLY A 65 3.11 -20.10 6.35
N VAL A 66 2.50 -19.45 5.34
CA VAL A 66 2.03 -20.10 4.11
C VAL A 66 2.65 -19.50 2.87
N SER A 67 2.52 -18.17 2.69
CA SER A 67 3.23 -17.48 1.63
C SER A 67 4.71 -17.29 2.02
N HIS A 68 5.63 -17.52 1.08
CA HIS A 68 7.06 -17.25 1.31
C HIS A 68 7.36 -15.76 1.55
N TYR A 69 6.43 -14.88 1.18
CA TYR A 69 6.49 -13.44 1.46
C TYR A 69 5.86 -13.05 2.80
N GLY A 70 5.06 -13.94 3.41
CA GLY A 70 4.17 -13.62 4.51
C GLY A 70 4.84 -13.06 5.76
N ILE A 71 4.32 -11.95 6.28
CA ILE A 71 4.71 -11.31 7.54
C ILE A 71 3.52 -11.18 8.49
N ASP A 72 3.81 -10.97 9.77
CA ASP A 72 2.79 -10.66 10.78
C ASP A 72 2.23 -9.24 10.58
N PRO A 73 0.90 -9.06 10.41
CA PRO A 73 0.31 -7.74 10.15
C PRO A 73 0.43 -6.79 11.35
N ASP A 74 0.29 -7.26 12.57
CA ASP A 74 0.31 -6.36 13.74
C ASP A 74 1.71 -5.84 14.03
N ALA A 75 2.72 -6.71 13.92
CA ALA A 75 4.11 -6.33 14.15
C ALA A 75 4.66 -5.41 13.05
N ASN A 76 4.26 -5.62 11.80
CA ASN A 76 4.87 -4.95 10.65
C ASN A 76 3.99 -3.85 10.03
N CYS A 77 2.68 -3.82 10.34
CA CYS A 77 1.78 -2.79 9.85
C CYS A 77 1.26 -1.90 11.01
N LEU A 78 0.45 -2.43 11.95
CA LEU A 78 -0.15 -1.61 13.00
C LEU A 78 0.90 -0.91 13.88
N ARG A 79 1.91 -1.64 14.33
CA ARG A 79 3.02 -1.08 15.13
C ARG A 79 3.96 -0.17 14.32
N ARG A 80 3.73 -0.04 13.03
CA ARG A 80 4.43 0.87 12.10
C ARG A 80 3.52 2.00 11.60
N GLY A 81 2.34 2.17 12.20
CA GLY A 81 1.43 3.27 11.88
C GLY A 81 0.36 2.95 10.84
N VAL A 82 0.34 1.76 10.26
CA VAL A 82 -0.65 1.35 9.24
C VAL A 82 -1.86 0.73 9.93
N THR A 83 -3.04 1.32 9.79
CA THR A 83 -4.28 0.82 10.40
C THR A 83 -5.00 -0.19 9.51
N THR A 84 -4.83 -0.05 8.18
CA THR A 84 -5.40 -0.96 7.18
C THR A 84 -4.31 -1.42 6.24
N ALA A 85 -4.09 -2.72 6.13
CA ALA A 85 -3.14 -3.32 5.21
C ALA A 85 -3.89 -4.26 4.25
N VAL A 86 -3.60 -4.12 2.95
CA VAL A 86 -4.22 -4.94 1.92
C VAL A 86 -3.22 -5.96 1.42
N ASP A 87 -3.52 -7.24 1.63
CA ASP A 87 -2.72 -8.34 1.09
C ASP A 87 -2.88 -8.39 -0.43
N ALA A 88 -1.78 -8.34 -1.16
CA ALA A 88 -1.79 -8.28 -2.62
C ALA A 88 -1.61 -9.65 -3.27
N GLY A 89 -2.42 -10.62 -2.85
CA GLY A 89 -2.51 -11.92 -3.50
C GLY A 89 -1.64 -13.01 -2.91
N SER A 90 -1.20 -12.89 -1.66
CA SER A 90 -0.52 -14.01 -0.97
C SER A 90 -1.38 -15.27 -0.95
N SER A 91 -2.72 -15.11 -0.96
CA SER A 91 -3.67 -16.21 -1.05
C SER A 91 -4.43 -16.21 -2.36
N GLY A 92 -4.77 -17.41 -2.83
CA GLY A 92 -5.75 -17.67 -3.88
C GLY A 92 -7.00 -18.35 -3.30
N ALA A 93 -7.95 -18.71 -4.17
CA ALA A 93 -9.26 -19.21 -3.76
C ALA A 93 -9.22 -20.44 -2.83
N GLN A 94 -8.23 -21.32 -2.96
CA GLN A 94 -8.12 -22.54 -2.15
C GLN A 94 -7.43 -22.28 -0.80
N THR A 95 -6.52 -21.33 -0.71
CA THR A 95 -5.77 -21.02 0.51
C THR A 95 -6.40 -19.90 1.34
N PHE A 96 -7.30 -19.11 0.75
CA PHE A 96 -7.96 -17.97 1.41
C PHE A 96 -8.70 -18.33 2.70
N PRO A 97 -9.41 -19.46 2.85
CA PRO A 97 -10.09 -19.80 4.10
C PRO A 97 -9.12 -19.89 5.30
N GLY A 98 -7.91 -20.40 5.05
CA GLY A 98 -6.85 -20.42 6.08
C GLY A 98 -6.33 -19.01 6.38
N PHE A 99 -6.12 -18.18 5.36
CA PHE A 99 -5.71 -16.79 5.52
C PHE A 99 -6.74 -16.01 6.35
N ARG A 100 -8.03 -16.12 6.01
CA ARG A 100 -9.10 -15.49 6.77
C ARG A 100 -9.08 -15.92 8.23
N ARG A 101 -9.11 -17.23 8.50
CA ARG A 101 -9.26 -17.77 9.85
C ARG A 101 -8.06 -17.51 10.76
N TYR A 102 -6.85 -17.64 10.21
CA TYR A 102 -5.64 -17.67 11.04
C TYR A 102 -4.86 -16.36 11.05
N VAL A 103 -5.13 -15.45 10.09
CA VAL A 103 -4.49 -14.14 10.03
C VAL A 103 -5.52 -13.02 10.16
N ILE A 104 -6.46 -12.90 9.21
CA ILE A 104 -7.37 -11.75 9.10
C ILE A 104 -8.23 -11.59 10.37
N GLU A 105 -8.87 -12.67 10.85
CA GLU A 105 -9.76 -12.64 12.01
C GLU A 105 -9.02 -12.52 13.35
N ARG A 106 -7.69 -12.62 13.35
CA ARG A 106 -6.87 -12.53 14.56
C ARG A 106 -6.09 -11.24 14.69
N ALA A 107 -5.87 -10.54 13.57
CA ALA A 107 -5.11 -9.32 13.54
C ALA A 107 -5.88 -8.13 14.15
N ALA A 108 -5.19 -7.29 14.91
CA ALA A 108 -5.69 -6.00 15.33
C ALA A 108 -5.62 -4.99 14.14
N THR A 109 -4.66 -5.15 13.25
CA THR A 109 -4.62 -4.48 11.95
C THR A 109 -5.85 -4.86 11.14
N ARG A 110 -6.53 -3.89 10.49
CA ARG A 110 -7.53 -4.26 9.47
C ARG A 110 -6.79 -4.86 8.27
N VAL A 111 -7.06 -6.13 7.98
CA VAL A 111 -6.51 -6.82 6.82
C VAL A 111 -7.60 -7.04 5.79
N LEU A 112 -7.37 -6.50 4.58
CA LEU A 112 -8.17 -6.75 3.39
C LEU A 112 -7.32 -7.52 2.37
N ALA A 113 -7.91 -7.98 1.25
CA ALA A 113 -7.16 -8.78 0.29
C ALA A 113 -7.58 -8.54 -1.16
N PHE A 114 -6.60 -8.40 -2.05
CA PHE A 114 -6.73 -8.78 -3.44
C PHE A 114 -6.54 -10.30 -3.54
N LEU A 115 -7.50 -11.00 -4.11
CA LEU A 115 -7.40 -12.45 -4.26
C LEU A 115 -6.60 -12.80 -5.52
N HIS A 116 -5.55 -13.62 -5.38
CA HIS A 116 -4.80 -14.06 -6.56
C HIS A 116 -5.65 -14.96 -7.46
N VAL A 117 -5.56 -14.77 -8.80
CA VAL A 117 -6.28 -15.61 -9.76
C VAL A 117 -5.77 -17.06 -9.76
N ALA A 118 -4.49 -17.29 -9.40
CA ALA A 118 -3.98 -18.62 -9.11
C ALA A 118 -4.56 -19.13 -7.79
N VAL A 119 -5.18 -20.29 -7.81
CA VAL A 119 -5.97 -20.82 -6.68
C VAL A 119 -5.17 -21.06 -5.40
N GLN A 120 -3.85 -21.28 -5.51
CA GLN A 120 -2.94 -21.44 -4.37
C GLN A 120 -2.41 -20.11 -3.83
N GLY A 121 -2.43 -19.02 -4.62
CA GLY A 121 -1.73 -17.78 -4.30
C GLY A 121 -0.21 -17.93 -4.42
N MET A 122 0.54 -17.07 -3.71
CA MET A 122 2.01 -17.00 -3.75
C MET A 122 2.65 -17.83 -2.64
N ILE A 123 2.66 -19.16 -2.76
CA ILE A 123 3.16 -20.07 -1.71
C ILE A 123 4.65 -20.33 -1.78
N THR A 124 5.29 -20.17 -2.94
CA THR A 124 6.72 -20.43 -3.15
C THR A 124 7.30 -19.52 -4.23
N SER A 125 8.61 -19.25 -4.15
CA SER A 125 9.36 -18.56 -5.21
C SER A 125 10.04 -19.52 -6.20
N LEU A 126 9.99 -20.83 -5.95
CA LEU A 126 10.67 -21.83 -6.77
C LEU A 126 9.93 -22.15 -8.06
N VAL A 127 8.63 -21.98 -8.06
CA VAL A 127 7.75 -22.23 -9.22
C VAL A 127 6.80 -21.04 -9.32
N GLY A 128 6.75 -20.42 -10.47
CA GLY A 128 5.83 -19.31 -10.74
C GLY A 128 4.38 -19.77 -10.62
N GLU A 129 3.55 -18.99 -9.97
CA GLU A 129 2.19 -19.38 -9.60
C GLU A 129 1.26 -19.59 -10.80
N LEU A 130 1.66 -19.12 -11.99
CA LEU A 130 0.91 -19.26 -13.26
C LEU A 130 1.77 -19.81 -14.41
N GLU A 131 2.94 -20.43 -14.12
CA GLU A 131 3.67 -21.20 -15.14
C GLU A 131 2.79 -22.33 -15.73
N ASP A 132 1.96 -22.92 -14.88
CA ASP A 132 0.91 -23.83 -15.30
C ASP A 132 -0.45 -23.15 -15.14
N LEU A 133 -1.04 -22.74 -16.26
CA LEU A 133 -2.33 -22.03 -16.28
C LEU A 133 -3.51 -22.86 -15.74
N ARG A 134 -3.35 -24.16 -15.50
CA ARG A 134 -4.36 -24.98 -14.80
C ARG A 134 -4.58 -24.52 -13.36
N TRP A 135 -3.62 -23.80 -12.79
CA TRP A 135 -3.77 -23.14 -11.47
C TRP A 135 -4.63 -21.87 -11.52
N ALA A 136 -4.79 -21.23 -12.69
CA ALA A 136 -5.66 -20.07 -12.84
C ALA A 136 -7.12 -20.50 -12.91
N SER A 137 -7.94 -20.07 -11.97
CA SER A 137 -9.36 -20.42 -11.95
C SER A 137 -10.24 -19.21 -11.64
N PRO A 138 -10.70 -18.48 -12.68
CA PRO A 138 -11.64 -17.37 -12.49
C PRO A 138 -12.89 -17.80 -11.73
N ALA A 139 -13.44 -18.98 -12.03
CA ALA A 139 -14.66 -19.48 -11.38
C ALA A 139 -14.48 -19.66 -9.86
N GLN A 140 -13.34 -20.22 -9.41
CA GLN A 140 -13.05 -20.35 -7.97
C GLN A 140 -12.77 -19.00 -7.32
N ALA A 141 -12.05 -18.10 -8.00
CA ALA A 141 -11.79 -16.75 -7.50
C ALA A 141 -13.10 -15.98 -7.32
N ILE A 142 -14.02 -16.05 -8.29
CA ILE A 142 -15.35 -15.42 -8.21
C ILE A 142 -16.18 -16.01 -7.06
N GLY A 143 -16.22 -17.34 -6.95
CA GLY A 143 -16.93 -18.01 -5.85
C GLY A 143 -16.42 -17.55 -4.49
N ARG A 144 -15.10 -17.58 -4.31
CA ARG A 144 -14.44 -17.18 -3.05
C ARG A 144 -14.67 -15.71 -2.72
N ALA A 145 -14.58 -14.81 -3.68
CA ALA A 145 -14.81 -13.40 -3.46
C ALA A 145 -16.27 -13.09 -3.06
N ARG A 146 -17.23 -13.80 -3.65
CA ARG A 146 -18.65 -13.68 -3.29
C ARG A 146 -18.98 -14.21 -1.90
N GLU A 147 -18.23 -15.20 -1.41
CA GLU A 147 -18.35 -15.71 -0.04
C GLU A 147 -17.78 -14.74 1.00
N HIS A 148 -16.84 -13.86 0.61
CA HIS A 148 -16.11 -12.97 1.51
C HIS A 148 -16.06 -11.52 1.01
N PRO A 149 -17.20 -10.88 0.69
CA PRO A 149 -17.24 -9.51 0.13
C PRO A 149 -16.83 -8.44 1.13
N ASP A 150 -16.77 -8.77 2.40
CA ASP A 150 -16.34 -7.91 3.50
C ASP A 150 -14.81 -7.71 3.51
N VAL A 151 -14.05 -8.65 2.94
CA VAL A 151 -12.58 -8.68 3.01
C VAL A 151 -11.93 -8.64 1.63
N ILE A 152 -12.48 -9.36 0.63
CA ILE A 152 -11.89 -9.39 -0.71
C ILE A 152 -12.32 -8.15 -1.48
N VAL A 153 -11.33 -7.30 -1.82
CA VAL A 153 -11.53 -5.98 -2.43
C VAL A 153 -11.09 -5.90 -3.89
N GLY A 154 -10.53 -6.96 -4.44
CA GLY A 154 -10.07 -7.01 -5.84
C GLY A 154 -9.45 -8.34 -6.21
N VAL A 155 -8.96 -8.41 -7.44
CA VAL A 155 -8.24 -9.56 -8.02
C VAL A 155 -6.78 -9.17 -8.24
N LYS A 156 -5.85 -10.09 -8.00
CA LYS A 156 -4.41 -9.91 -8.25
C LYS A 156 -3.93 -10.84 -9.35
N VAL A 157 -3.04 -10.31 -10.19
CA VAL A 157 -2.21 -11.12 -11.11
C VAL A 157 -0.78 -10.57 -11.14
N ARG A 158 0.21 -11.46 -11.27
CA ARG A 158 1.60 -11.10 -11.55
C ARG A 158 1.93 -11.56 -12.97
N LEU A 159 2.44 -10.62 -13.80
CA LEU A 159 2.72 -10.88 -15.21
C LEU A 159 4.22 -11.01 -15.52
N GLY A 160 5.06 -11.04 -14.50
CA GLY A 160 6.49 -11.25 -14.67
C GLY A 160 6.82 -12.60 -15.29
N TYR A 161 7.86 -12.66 -16.10
CA TYR A 161 8.30 -13.87 -16.78
C TYR A 161 8.45 -15.09 -15.86
N GLN A 162 8.98 -14.88 -14.66
CA GLN A 162 9.14 -15.97 -13.68
C GLN A 162 7.82 -16.52 -13.15
N MET A 163 6.72 -15.79 -13.31
CA MET A 163 5.39 -16.13 -12.80
C MET A 163 4.50 -16.78 -13.86
N VAL A 164 4.61 -16.32 -15.10
CA VAL A 164 3.69 -16.72 -16.20
C VAL A 164 4.40 -17.32 -17.42
N GLY A 165 5.74 -17.42 -17.40
CA GLY A 165 6.52 -17.82 -18.57
C GLY A 165 6.60 -16.73 -19.63
N ASN A 166 6.68 -17.14 -20.92
CA ASN A 166 6.96 -16.21 -22.02
C ASN A 166 5.76 -15.36 -22.47
N ASP A 167 4.54 -15.80 -22.22
CA ASP A 167 3.32 -15.13 -22.67
C ASP A 167 2.41 -14.79 -21.49
N PRO A 168 2.32 -13.52 -21.08
CA PRO A 168 1.45 -13.08 -20.00
C PRO A 168 -0.02 -12.94 -20.38
N GLU A 169 -0.38 -12.99 -21.69
CA GLU A 169 -1.72 -12.66 -22.16
C GLU A 169 -2.80 -13.61 -21.63
N PRO A 170 -2.61 -14.96 -21.62
CA PRO A 170 -3.63 -15.86 -21.07
C PRO A 170 -3.87 -15.65 -19.57
N ALA A 171 -2.82 -15.40 -18.78
CA ALA A 171 -2.93 -15.12 -17.35
C ALA A 171 -3.68 -13.82 -17.10
N LEU A 172 -3.37 -12.76 -17.84
CA LEU A 172 -4.08 -11.49 -17.78
C LEU A 172 -5.56 -11.66 -18.15
N GLY A 173 -5.87 -12.38 -19.23
CA GLY A 173 -7.24 -12.64 -19.67
C GLY A 173 -8.09 -13.34 -18.60
N LEU A 174 -7.54 -14.36 -17.93
CA LEU A 174 -8.21 -15.06 -16.84
C LEU A 174 -8.42 -14.18 -15.61
N ALA A 175 -7.45 -13.37 -15.24
CA ALA A 175 -7.58 -12.45 -14.12
C ALA A 175 -8.63 -11.34 -14.40
N ARG A 176 -8.64 -10.79 -15.61
CA ARG A 176 -9.65 -9.84 -16.06
C ARG A 176 -11.05 -10.42 -16.01
N GLN A 177 -11.23 -11.65 -16.53
CA GLN A 177 -12.51 -12.34 -16.48
C GLN A 177 -13.06 -12.40 -15.05
N ALA A 178 -12.21 -12.70 -14.06
CA ALA A 178 -12.62 -12.74 -12.67
C ALA A 178 -12.99 -11.33 -12.15
N ALA A 179 -12.15 -10.34 -12.39
CA ALA A 179 -12.37 -8.97 -11.95
C ALA A 179 -13.65 -8.35 -12.55
N GLU A 180 -13.87 -8.50 -13.84
CA GLU A 180 -15.06 -8.01 -14.55
C GLU A 180 -16.36 -8.65 -14.03
N GLN A 181 -16.39 -9.98 -13.83
CA GLN A 181 -17.58 -10.66 -13.31
C GLN A 181 -17.89 -10.34 -11.85
N LEU A 182 -16.88 -9.91 -11.09
CA LEU A 182 -17.03 -9.42 -9.71
C LEU A 182 -17.37 -7.94 -9.67
N GLY A 183 -17.09 -7.20 -10.74
CA GLY A 183 -17.12 -5.75 -10.72
C GLY A 183 -16.09 -5.17 -9.75
N LEU A 184 -14.96 -5.83 -9.50
CA LEU A 184 -13.89 -5.42 -8.60
C LEU A 184 -12.63 -5.01 -9.40
N PRO A 185 -11.76 -4.16 -8.81
CA PRO A 185 -10.52 -3.76 -9.47
C PRO A 185 -9.57 -4.95 -9.67
N LEU A 186 -8.81 -4.91 -10.76
CA LEU A 186 -7.68 -5.79 -11.03
C LEU A 186 -6.37 -5.07 -10.68
N MET A 187 -5.55 -5.65 -9.79
CA MET A 187 -4.19 -5.18 -9.53
C MET A 187 -3.19 -6.04 -10.30
N VAL A 188 -2.36 -5.38 -11.12
CA VAL A 188 -1.38 -6.03 -11.99
C VAL A 188 0.04 -5.67 -11.56
N HIS A 189 0.85 -6.69 -11.26
CA HIS A 189 2.30 -6.58 -11.06
C HIS A 189 3.02 -6.67 -12.41
N ILE A 190 3.89 -5.71 -12.70
CA ILE A 190 4.48 -5.51 -14.04
C ILE A 190 5.98 -5.80 -14.13
N ILE A 191 6.66 -6.14 -13.02
CA ILE A 191 8.11 -6.39 -13.03
C ILE A 191 8.42 -7.59 -13.93
N ASP A 192 9.43 -7.45 -14.79
CA ASP A 192 9.91 -8.49 -15.72
C ASP A 192 8.82 -9.05 -16.66
N MET A 193 7.84 -8.25 -17.03
CA MET A 193 6.70 -8.67 -17.86
C MET A 193 7.08 -9.08 -19.29
N ARG A 194 8.28 -8.76 -19.78
CA ARG A 194 8.76 -9.01 -21.16
C ARG A 194 7.83 -8.50 -22.26
N ARG A 195 7.00 -7.53 -21.93
CA ARG A 195 6.13 -6.77 -22.84
C ARG A 195 6.24 -5.29 -22.45
N PRO A 196 6.19 -4.36 -23.40
CA PRO A 196 6.16 -2.94 -23.07
C PRO A 196 4.88 -2.58 -22.32
N ILE A 197 4.93 -1.56 -21.47
CA ILE A 197 3.77 -1.09 -20.70
C ILE A 197 2.58 -0.76 -21.61
N GLY A 198 2.83 -0.22 -22.80
CA GLY A 198 1.82 0.11 -23.80
C GLY A 198 1.03 -1.09 -24.33
N TRP A 199 1.55 -2.33 -24.20
CA TRP A 199 0.79 -3.54 -24.47
C TRP A 199 -0.25 -3.82 -23.37
N LEU A 200 0.11 -3.64 -22.10
CA LEU A 200 -0.77 -3.93 -20.97
C LEU A 200 -1.94 -2.92 -20.86
N LEU A 201 -1.63 -1.64 -20.97
CA LEU A 201 -2.56 -0.57 -20.59
C LEU A 201 -3.90 -0.57 -21.35
N PRO A 202 -4.00 -0.96 -22.65
CA PRO A 202 -5.30 -1.11 -23.32
C PRO A 202 -6.21 -2.17 -22.73
N HIS A 203 -5.65 -3.13 -21.99
CA HIS A 203 -6.42 -4.19 -21.32
C HIS A 203 -6.97 -3.76 -19.94
N LEU A 204 -6.62 -2.57 -19.44
CA LEU A 204 -7.03 -2.07 -18.13
C LEU A 204 -8.09 -0.98 -18.26
N GLY A 205 -9.03 -0.96 -17.30
CA GLY A 205 -10.13 0.01 -17.23
C GLY A 205 -10.09 0.87 -15.97
N GLU A 206 -11.17 1.64 -15.76
CA GLU A 206 -11.35 2.50 -14.59
C GLU A 206 -11.27 1.72 -13.28
N GLY A 207 -10.39 2.16 -12.39
CA GLY A 207 -10.16 1.57 -11.07
C GLY A 207 -9.18 0.39 -11.07
N ASP A 208 -8.74 -0.13 -12.24
CA ASP A 208 -7.66 -1.11 -12.29
C ASP A 208 -6.33 -0.47 -11.88
N ILE A 209 -5.44 -1.26 -11.28
CA ILE A 209 -4.24 -0.77 -10.62
C ILE A 209 -2.99 -1.40 -11.25
N VAL A 210 -2.11 -0.56 -11.76
CA VAL A 210 -0.74 -0.94 -12.14
C VAL A 210 0.17 -0.69 -10.94
N THR A 211 0.61 -1.76 -10.27
CA THR A 211 1.54 -1.62 -9.15
C THR A 211 2.99 -1.75 -9.60
N HIS A 212 3.92 -1.16 -8.83
CA HIS A 212 5.34 -1.03 -9.15
C HIS A 212 5.64 0.00 -10.25
N CYS A 213 4.87 1.08 -10.28
CA CYS A 213 5.00 2.06 -11.37
C CYS A 213 6.38 2.73 -11.46
N PHE A 214 7.16 2.75 -10.37
CA PHE A 214 8.50 3.36 -10.33
C PHE A 214 9.66 2.36 -10.38
N HIS A 215 9.42 1.15 -10.90
CA HIS A 215 10.51 0.19 -11.09
C HIS A 215 11.47 0.62 -12.21
N ALA A 216 12.73 0.19 -12.09
CA ALA A 216 13.81 0.57 -13.03
C ALA A 216 14.02 -0.42 -14.19
N GLY A 217 13.27 -1.54 -14.20
CA GLY A 217 13.38 -2.59 -15.20
C GLY A 217 12.76 -2.22 -16.55
N GLU A 218 12.94 -3.09 -17.54
CA GLU A 218 12.29 -2.94 -18.85
C GLU A 218 10.76 -3.00 -18.74
N GLY A 219 10.07 -2.33 -19.65
CA GLY A 219 8.60 -2.32 -19.69
C GLY A 219 7.93 -1.44 -18.63
N GLY A 220 8.71 -0.57 -17.93
CA GLY A 220 8.19 0.43 -16.99
C GLY A 220 7.49 1.60 -17.67
N ILE A 221 7.09 2.57 -16.85
CA ILE A 221 6.35 3.77 -17.32
C ILE A 221 7.20 4.77 -18.10
N LEU A 222 8.53 4.66 -18.03
CA LEU A 222 9.46 5.54 -18.73
C LEU A 222 10.16 4.80 -19.88
N HIS A 223 10.38 5.48 -20.98
CA HIS A 223 11.32 5.07 -22.00
C HIS A 223 12.78 5.15 -21.54
N GLN A 224 13.71 4.57 -22.30
CA GLN A 224 15.14 4.58 -21.96
C GLN A 224 15.74 6.00 -21.92
N ASP A 225 15.14 6.95 -22.64
CA ASP A 225 15.52 8.37 -22.62
C ASP A 225 14.92 9.16 -21.42
N GLY A 226 14.23 8.47 -20.52
CA GLY A 226 13.61 9.04 -19.32
C GLY A 226 12.26 9.72 -19.57
N ARG A 227 11.73 9.73 -20.79
CA ARG A 227 10.40 10.29 -21.06
C ARG A 227 9.29 9.31 -20.67
N LEU A 228 8.18 9.87 -20.18
CA LEU A 228 6.98 9.11 -19.88
C LEU A 228 6.41 8.49 -21.17
N ASP A 229 6.06 7.20 -21.13
CA ASP A 229 5.37 6.56 -22.24
C ASP A 229 3.98 7.21 -22.42
N PRO A 230 3.63 7.70 -23.62
CA PRO A 230 2.35 8.37 -23.83
C PRO A 230 1.12 7.53 -23.49
N SER A 231 1.22 6.19 -23.57
CA SER A 231 0.14 5.28 -23.21
C SER A 231 -0.22 5.35 -21.73
N VAL A 232 0.76 5.70 -20.88
CA VAL A 232 0.58 5.82 -19.42
C VAL A 232 -0.36 6.98 -19.08
N ALA A 233 -0.13 8.17 -19.67
CA ALA A 233 -1.01 9.32 -19.48
C ALA A 233 -2.43 9.04 -20.02
N HIS A 234 -2.55 8.37 -21.16
CA HIS A 234 -3.84 7.97 -21.72
C HIS A 234 -4.58 6.96 -20.83
N ALA A 235 -3.85 6.00 -20.22
CA ALA A 235 -4.45 5.04 -19.30
C ALA A 235 -4.96 5.71 -18.01
N ARG A 236 -4.17 6.64 -17.44
CA ARG A 236 -4.61 7.45 -16.29
C ARG A 236 -5.86 8.27 -16.62
N ALA A 237 -5.94 8.87 -17.80
CA ALA A 237 -7.12 9.62 -18.24
C ALA A 237 -8.39 8.74 -18.36
N ARG A 238 -8.24 7.41 -18.52
CA ARG A 238 -9.34 6.43 -18.47
C ARG A 238 -9.62 5.91 -17.08
N GLY A 239 -8.92 6.38 -16.04
CA GLY A 239 -9.12 5.98 -14.65
C GLY A 239 -8.28 4.79 -14.18
N VAL A 240 -7.27 4.36 -14.96
CA VAL A 240 -6.27 3.39 -14.48
C VAL A 240 -5.39 4.06 -13.43
N LEU A 241 -5.20 3.40 -12.30
CA LEU A 241 -4.41 3.89 -11.17
C LEU A 241 -2.98 3.34 -11.21
N PHE A 242 -2.04 4.17 -10.77
CA PHE A 242 -0.62 3.82 -10.71
C PHE A 242 -0.15 3.84 -9.26
N ASP A 243 0.25 2.66 -8.76
CA ASP A 243 0.66 2.43 -7.40
C ASP A 243 2.18 2.24 -7.30
N VAL A 244 2.77 2.79 -6.24
CA VAL A 244 4.22 2.68 -6.02
C VAL A 244 4.66 1.24 -5.81
N GLY A 245 4.03 0.51 -4.86
CA GLY A 245 4.43 -0.85 -4.55
C GLY A 245 5.94 -0.99 -4.40
N HIS A 246 6.54 -0.31 -3.39
CA HIS A 246 8.01 -0.12 -3.32
C HIS A 246 8.81 -1.41 -3.49
N GLY A 247 8.42 -2.50 -2.80
CA GLY A 247 9.03 -3.82 -2.92
C GLY A 247 10.54 -3.88 -2.72
N ALA A 248 11.10 -5.08 -2.84
CA ALA A 248 12.56 -5.26 -2.72
C ALA A 248 13.32 -4.73 -3.95
N GLY A 249 12.70 -4.75 -5.14
CA GLY A 249 13.33 -4.38 -6.41
C GLY A 249 12.48 -3.45 -7.28
N SER A 250 11.41 -2.87 -6.76
CA SER A 250 10.33 -2.28 -7.56
C SER A 250 10.22 -0.76 -7.46
N PHE A 251 11.20 -0.11 -6.83
CA PHE A 251 11.29 1.35 -6.70
C PHE A 251 12.70 1.82 -7.01
N ALA A 252 12.82 2.86 -7.83
CA ALA A 252 14.07 3.55 -8.09
C ALA A 252 13.89 5.06 -7.98
N TYR A 253 14.74 5.73 -7.19
CA TYR A 253 14.72 7.18 -7.02
C TYR A 253 14.76 7.92 -8.36
N ARG A 254 15.62 7.48 -9.30
CA ARG A 254 15.75 8.08 -10.62
C ARG A 254 14.44 8.04 -11.42
N VAL A 255 13.69 6.93 -11.32
CA VAL A 255 12.40 6.77 -12.02
C VAL A 255 11.34 7.64 -11.37
N ALA A 256 11.23 7.63 -10.04
CA ALA A 256 10.29 8.46 -9.32
C ALA A 256 10.48 9.96 -9.63
N ARG A 257 11.74 10.46 -9.58
CA ARG A 257 12.04 11.85 -9.92
C ARG A 257 11.74 12.20 -11.37
N ALA A 258 12.09 11.34 -12.31
CA ALA A 258 11.83 11.58 -13.73
C ALA A 258 10.31 11.62 -14.03
N ALA A 259 9.52 10.78 -13.38
CA ALA A 259 8.07 10.80 -13.49
C ALA A 259 7.46 12.06 -12.85
N LEU A 260 7.86 12.41 -11.63
CA LEU A 260 7.39 13.61 -10.93
C LEU A 260 7.75 14.89 -11.69
N ALA A 261 8.95 14.98 -12.29
CA ALA A 261 9.37 16.10 -13.11
C ALA A 261 8.53 16.27 -14.40
N GLN A 262 7.80 15.23 -14.80
CA GLN A 262 6.88 15.24 -15.94
C GLN A 262 5.39 15.29 -15.48
N ASP A 263 5.15 15.77 -14.25
CA ASP A 263 3.82 15.91 -13.67
C ASP A 263 3.04 14.58 -13.59
N PHE A 264 3.77 13.50 -13.27
CA PHE A 264 3.21 12.17 -13.11
C PHE A 264 3.47 11.61 -11.69
N PRO A 265 2.78 12.15 -10.65
CA PRO A 265 2.81 11.56 -9.31
C PRO A 265 2.07 10.22 -9.30
N PRO A 266 2.39 9.31 -8.37
CA PRO A 266 1.63 8.08 -8.20
C PRO A 266 0.23 8.38 -7.65
N ASP A 267 -0.76 7.55 -7.99
CA ASP A 267 -2.11 7.67 -7.42
C ASP A 267 -2.15 7.15 -5.99
N THR A 268 -1.43 6.05 -5.71
CA THR A 268 -1.28 5.46 -4.37
C THR A 268 0.18 5.17 -4.05
N VAL A 269 0.49 5.24 -2.74
CA VAL A 269 1.81 4.92 -2.20
C VAL A 269 1.69 3.74 -1.25
N SER A 270 2.05 2.57 -1.73
CA SER A 270 2.09 1.33 -0.98
C SER A 270 3.52 0.81 -0.82
N SER A 271 3.72 -0.09 0.12
CA SER A 271 5.05 -0.56 0.50
C SER A 271 5.49 -1.83 -0.22
N ASP A 272 4.56 -2.70 -0.61
CA ASP A 272 4.88 -4.09 -0.96
C ASP A 272 5.75 -4.77 0.11
N LEU A 273 5.33 -4.56 1.39
CA LEU A 273 6.08 -5.05 2.54
C LEU A 273 5.93 -6.57 2.67
N HIS A 274 7.06 -7.25 2.80
CA HIS A 274 7.14 -8.70 2.89
C HIS A 274 8.41 -9.18 3.61
N ALA A 275 8.52 -10.48 3.89
CA ALA A 275 9.60 -11.07 4.68
C ALA A 275 11.02 -10.74 4.20
N HIS A 276 11.20 -10.47 2.90
CA HIS A 276 12.52 -10.22 2.32
C HIS A 276 12.90 -8.72 2.25
N ASN A 277 12.02 -7.80 2.70
CA ASN A 277 12.28 -6.37 2.64
C ASN A 277 11.93 -5.58 3.92
N VAL A 278 11.40 -6.24 4.96
CA VAL A 278 11.16 -5.62 6.28
C VAL A 278 12.45 -5.12 6.95
N ALA A 279 13.61 -5.67 6.60
CA ALA A 279 14.92 -5.23 7.07
C ALA A 279 15.60 -4.26 6.10
N GLY A 280 14.95 -3.88 5.03
CA GLY A 280 15.41 -3.04 3.94
C GLY A 280 15.26 -3.75 2.58
N PRO A 281 15.06 -2.99 1.51
CA PRO A 281 15.07 -1.52 1.40
C PRO A 281 13.77 -0.82 1.84
N VAL A 282 12.68 -1.56 2.12
CA VAL A 282 11.35 -0.98 2.38
C VAL A 282 11.20 -0.52 3.83
N TYR A 283 11.50 -1.39 4.78
CA TYR A 283 11.33 -1.25 6.25
C TYR A 283 9.87 -1.17 6.70
N ASP A 284 9.10 -0.21 6.18
CA ASP A 284 7.67 0.02 6.41
C ASP A 284 7.11 1.04 5.40
N GLN A 285 5.79 1.27 5.43
CA GLN A 285 5.15 2.27 4.58
C GLN A 285 5.62 3.70 4.92
N ALA A 286 5.83 4.03 6.18
CA ALA A 286 6.27 5.37 6.60
C ALA A 286 7.64 5.74 6.00
N THR A 287 8.56 4.77 5.91
CA THR A 287 9.83 4.94 5.20
C THR A 287 9.63 5.17 3.70
N THR A 288 8.67 4.47 3.08
CA THR A 288 8.30 4.71 1.68
C THR A 288 7.76 6.13 1.48
N LEU A 289 6.90 6.62 2.40
CA LEU A 289 6.43 8.02 2.37
C LEU A 289 7.59 9.01 2.48
N SER A 290 8.57 8.74 3.35
CA SER A 290 9.77 9.57 3.51
C SER A 290 10.57 9.69 2.21
N LYS A 291 10.72 8.58 1.48
CA LYS A 291 11.39 8.56 0.18
C LYS A 291 10.64 9.38 -0.89
N LEU A 292 9.31 9.35 -0.88
CA LEU A 292 8.51 10.14 -1.83
C LEU A 292 8.58 11.64 -1.49
N ILE A 293 8.59 12.01 -0.20
CA ILE A 293 8.84 13.39 0.23
C ILE A 293 10.23 13.84 -0.24
N HIS A 294 11.25 13.00 -0.10
CA HIS A 294 12.60 13.27 -0.60
C HIS A 294 12.64 13.41 -2.14
N CYS A 295 11.77 12.71 -2.87
CA CYS A 295 11.58 12.86 -4.31
C CYS A 295 10.70 14.07 -4.70
N TRP A 296 10.45 15.02 -3.76
CA TRP A 296 9.72 16.27 -3.94
C TRP A 296 8.18 16.18 -4.01
N MET A 297 7.59 15.09 -3.56
CA MET A 297 6.15 15.10 -3.29
C MET A 297 5.83 15.92 -2.04
N GLY A 298 4.81 16.76 -2.10
CA GLY A 298 4.32 17.49 -0.95
C GLY A 298 3.73 16.58 0.13
N LEU A 299 3.82 17.01 1.41
CA LEU A 299 3.29 16.22 2.54
C LEU A 299 1.80 15.86 2.33
N THR A 300 0.97 16.81 1.94
CA THR A 300 -0.46 16.59 1.71
C THR A 300 -0.72 15.58 0.59
N GLU A 301 0.09 15.62 -0.47
CA GLU A 301 0.00 14.68 -1.60
C GLU A 301 0.37 13.26 -1.18
N VAL A 302 1.47 13.12 -0.44
CA VAL A 302 1.93 11.82 0.09
C VAL A 302 0.89 11.24 1.06
N VAL A 303 0.33 12.07 1.95
CA VAL A 303 -0.74 11.65 2.86
C VAL A 303 -2.00 11.22 2.07
N ARG A 304 -2.42 11.99 1.06
CA ARG A 304 -3.55 11.61 0.20
C ARG A 304 -3.32 10.25 -0.46
N ALA A 305 -2.12 10.04 -1.00
CA ALA A 305 -1.75 8.81 -1.69
C ALA A 305 -1.59 7.59 -0.76
N ALA A 306 -1.54 7.78 0.57
CA ALA A 306 -1.46 6.73 1.57
C ALA A 306 -2.71 6.62 2.47
N THR A 307 -3.76 7.41 2.21
CA THR A 307 -5.00 7.43 3.01
C THR A 307 -6.24 7.42 2.12
N ALA A 308 -6.70 8.59 1.66
CA ALA A 308 -7.94 8.73 0.89
C ALA A 308 -7.89 8.02 -0.48
N ALA A 309 -6.77 8.10 -1.18
CA ALA A 309 -6.64 7.49 -2.50
C ALA A 309 -6.68 5.95 -2.47
N PRO A 310 -5.91 5.24 -1.65
CA PRO A 310 -6.03 3.78 -1.56
C PRO A 310 -7.40 3.34 -1.00
N ALA A 311 -8.01 4.08 -0.09
CA ALA A 311 -9.38 3.80 0.38
C ALA A 311 -10.40 3.88 -0.78
N ALA A 312 -10.25 4.88 -1.66
CA ALA A 312 -11.09 5.00 -2.86
C ALA A 312 -10.81 3.87 -3.87
N ALA A 313 -9.54 3.52 -4.09
CA ALA A 313 -9.13 2.45 -5.01
C ALA A 313 -9.76 1.09 -4.65
N ILE A 314 -9.93 0.80 -3.36
CA ILE A 314 -10.61 -0.41 -2.87
C ILE A 314 -12.10 -0.21 -2.56
N ARG A 315 -12.68 0.92 -2.99
CA ARG A 315 -14.11 1.26 -2.82
C ARG A 315 -14.57 1.32 -1.36
N ARG A 316 -13.68 1.76 -0.46
CA ARG A 316 -13.97 1.98 0.97
C ARG A 316 -13.89 3.48 1.35
N ALA A 317 -13.98 4.38 0.36
CA ALA A 317 -14.13 5.80 0.62
C ALA A 317 -15.38 6.06 1.48
N GLY A 318 -15.27 6.94 2.48
CA GLY A 318 -16.33 7.17 3.46
C GLY A 318 -16.29 6.27 4.71
N GLU A 319 -15.64 5.10 4.60
CA GLU A 319 -15.31 4.28 5.77
C GLU A 319 -13.87 4.55 6.25
N LEU A 320 -12.94 4.59 5.30
CA LEU A 320 -11.49 4.69 5.51
C LEU A 320 -10.92 5.93 4.83
N GLY A 321 -9.71 6.29 5.21
CA GLY A 321 -8.90 7.33 4.55
C GLY A 321 -9.34 8.76 4.81
N SER A 322 -10.23 9.01 5.79
CA SER A 322 -10.66 10.33 6.23
C SER A 322 -10.97 10.34 7.73
N LEU A 323 -10.85 11.50 8.36
CA LEU A 323 -11.29 11.78 9.72
C LEU A 323 -12.67 12.49 9.75
N ALA A 324 -13.45 12.37 8.70
CA ALA A 324 -14.80 12.92 8.64
C ALA A 324 -15.67 12.31 9.76
N PRO A 325 -16.55 13.10 10.38
CA PRO A 325 -17.51 12.58 11.36
C PRO A 325 -18.30 11.40 10.81
N GLY A 326 -18.36 10.30 11.56
CA GLY A 326 -18.98 9.05 11.15
C GLY A 326 -18.04 8.02 10.52
N SER A 327 -16.85 8.43 10.04
CA SER A 327 -15.82 7.49 9.57
C SER A 327 -15.30 6.60 10.70
N GLU A 328 -14.72 5.45 10.35
CA GLU A 328 -13.99 4.64 11.33
C GLU A 328 -12.91 5.48 12.03
N ALA A 329 -12.79 5.33 13.34
CA ALA A 329 -11.78 6.04 14.13
C ALA A 329 -10.41 5.39 13.98
N ASP A 330 -9.88 5.47 12.75
CA ASP A 330 -8.54 5.07 12.39
C ASP A 330 -7.71 6.34 12.12
N LEU A 331 -6.61 6.52 12.88
CA LEU A 331 -5.76 7.70 12.81
C LEU A 331 -4.31 7.27 13.00
N THR A 332 -3.41 7.91 12.26
CA THR A 332 -1.96 7.80 12.47
C THR A 332 -1.38 9.15 12.85
N GLY A 333 -0.63 9.17 13.94
CA GLY A 333 0.15 10.32 14.37
C GLY A 333 1.64 10.06 14.16
N PHE A 334 2.32 10.88 13.40
CA PHE A 334 3.75 10.76 13.15
C PHE A 334 4.50 12.06 13.39
N GLU A 335 5.75 11.91 13.75
CA GLU A 335 6.74 12.97 13.81
C GLU A 335 7.41 13.11 12.43
N LEU A 336 7.60 14.35 11.96
CA LEU A 336 8.53 14.64 10.86
C LEU A 336 9.89 14.90 11.48
N ARG A 337 10.75 13.90 11.44
CA ARG A 337 12.09 13.99 12.05
C ARG A 337 13.10 14.45 11.03
N THR A 338 13.80 15.53 11.34
CA THR A 338 14.91 16.04 10.53
C THR A 338 16.21 15.36 10.95
N GLY A 339 17.04 14.98 9.98
CA GLY A 339 18.32 14.31 10.16
C GLY A 339 18.90 13.85 8.82
N GLU A 340 19.80 12.88 8.84
CA GLU A 340 20.40 12.29 7.64
C GLU A 340 20.30 10.76 7.73
N TRP A 341 19.60 10.16 6.77
CA TRP A 341 19.45 8.71 6.67
C TRP A 341 19.74 8.27 5.25
N ALA A 342 20.76 7.44 5.08
CA ALA A 342 21.00 6.81 3.79
C ALA A 342 19.99 5.67 3.59
N LEU A 343 19.00 5.89 2.74
CA LEU A 343 17.94 4.92 2.45
C LEU A 343 18.17 4.30 1.07
N PRO A 344 18.33 2.96 0.99
CA PRO A 344 18.45 2.28 -0.28
C PRO A 344 17.10 2.24 -1.02
N ASP A 345 17.18 2.27 -2.35
CA ASP A 345 16.05 1.93 -3.23
C ASP A 345 16.08 0.44 -3.63
N GLY A 346 15.17 0.04 -4.54
CA GLY A 346 15.10 -1.33 -5.04
C GLY A 346 16.21 -1.71 -6.02
N THR A 347 17.04 -0.77 -6.46
CA THR A 347 18.19 -1.05 -7.33
C THR A 347 19.49 -1.24 -6.55
N GLY A 348 19.48 -0.94 -5.24
CA GLY A 348 20.63 -0.93 -4.36
C GLY A 348 21.34 0.43 -4.31
N GLU A 349 20.87 1.43 -5.04
CA GLU A 349 21.31 2.81 -4.89
C GLU A 349 20.74 3.40 -3.60
N SER A 350 21.54 4.22 -2.90
CA SER A 350 21.11 4.88 -1.65
C SER A 350 21.19 6.38 -1.79
N GLU A 351 20.18 7.07 -1.27
CA GLU A 351 20.18 8.52 -1.17
C GLU A 351 20.06 8.98 0.29
N VAL A 352 20.58 10.16 0.60
CA VAL A 352 20.47 10.76 1.93
C VAL A 352 19.13 11.48 2.03
N VAL A 353 18.23 10.90 2.81
CA VAL A 353 16.91 11.44 3.10
C VAL A 353 17.00 12.31 4.35
N GLU A 354 16.57 13.57 4.26
CA GLU A 354 16.69 14.55 5.35
C GLU A 354 15.45 14.61 6.26
N THR A 355 14.35 14.03 5.83
CA THR A 355 13.09 14.02 6.60
C THR A 355 12.51 12.63 6.67
N LEU A 356 12.37 12.08 7.88
CA LEU A 356 11.67 10.83 8.11
C LEU A 356 10.26 11.06 8.66
N VAL A 357 9.30 10.33 8.13
CA VAL A 357 7.99 10.09 8.71
C VAL A 357 8.14 9.00 9.76
N VAL A 358 7.99 9.33 11.04
CA VAL A 358 8.19 8.40 12.16
C VAL A 358 6.89 8.22 12.93
N PRO A 359 6.13 7.13 12.75
CA PRO A 359 4.90 6.89 13.49
C PRO A 359 5.14 6.83 15.01
N ARG A 360 4.29 7.52 15.77
CA ARG A 360 4.35 7.65 17.24
C ARG A 360 3.05 7.29 17.93
N LEU A 361 1.96 7.33 17.18
CA LEU A 361 0.62 7.06 17.65
C LEU A 361 -0.17 6.39 16.54
N VAL A 362 -0.93 5.38 16.87
CA VAL A 362 -1.97 4.86 16.01
C VAL A 362 -3.26 4.72 16.83
N VAL A 363 -4.37 5.13 16.24
CA VAL A 363 -5.69 4.80 16.73
C VAL A 363 -6.32 3.84 15.72
N ARG A 364 -6.77 2.68 16.19
CA ARG A 364 -7.42 1.67 15.37
C ARG A 364 -8.76 1.30 15.98
N ALA A 365 -9.84 1.52 15.23
CA ALA A 365 -11.23 1.32 15.71
C ALA A 365 -11.49 2.01 17.06
N GLY A 366 -10.97 3.24 17.23
CA GLY A 366 -11.12 4.03 18.44
C GLY A 366 -10.21 3.64 19.63
N ARG A 367 -9.29 2.71 19.46
CA ARG A 367 -8.28 2.35 20.48
C ARG A 367 -6.94 2.94 20.16
N ALA A 368 -6.39 3.73 21.09
CA ALA A 368 -5.09 4.36 20.95
C ALA A 368 -3.94 3.44 21.35
N HIS A 369 -2.88 3.43 20.55
CA HIS A 369 -1.63 2.73 20.82
C HIS A 369 -0.47 3.71 20.58
N ARG A 370 0.32 3.99 21.63
CA ARG A 370 1.59 4.68 21.45
C ARG A 370 2.62 3.72 20.86
N LEU A 371 3.41 4.24 19.94
CA LEU A 371 4.39 3.45 19.20
C LEU A 371 5.81 3.85 19.64
N ASP A 372 6.66 2.87 19.84
CA ASP A 372 8.09 3.10 19.94
C ASP A 372 8.62 3.51 18.56
N PRO A 373 9.42 4.58 18.49
CA PRO A 373 9.94 5.05 17.22
C PRO A 373 10.85 4.00 16.61
N VAL A 374 10.54 3.59 15.40
CA VAL A 374 11.44 2.76 14.60
C VAL A 374 11.97 3.63 13.49
N THR A 375 13.27 3.70 13.38
CA THR A 375 13.97 4.37 12.28
C THR A 375 14.78 3.32 11.55
N PRO A 376 14.92 3.44 10.21
CA PRO A 376 15.92 2.66 9.48
C PRO A 376 17.26 2.80 10.18
N GLY A 377 17.98 1.70 10.38
CA GLY A 377 19.27 1.73 11.04
C GLY A 377 20.27 2.63 10.28
N PRO A 378 21.33 3.16 10.94
CA PRO A 378 22.38 3.86 10.22
C PRO A 378 22.99 2.90 9.20
N VAL A 379 23.16 3.36 7.97
CA VAL A 379 23.89 2.60 6.96
C VAL A 379 25.32 2.44 7.46
N PRO A 380 25.89 1.22 7.54
CA PRO A 380 27.30 1.05 7.81
C PRO A 380 28.10 1.82 6.74
N PRO A 381 29.20 2.48 7.11
CA PRO A 381 29.99 3.26 6.17
C PRO A 381 30.37 2.39 4.98
N VAL A 382 30.22 2.94 3.78
CA VAL A 382 30.60 2.31 2.52
C VAL A 382 32.08 1.95 2.63
N GLY A 383 32.40 0.66 2.81
CA GLY A 383 33.79 0.21 2.93
C GLY A 383 34.02 -1.02 3.81
N SER A 384 33.03 -1.54 4.56
CA SER A 384 33.22 -2.74 5.38
C SER A 384 32.54 -3.98 4.78
N ARG A 385 32.94 -4.37 3.56
CA ARG A 385 32.79 -5.77 3.12
C ARG A 385 34.10 -6.46 3.38
N SER A 386 34.21 -7.18 4.50
CA SER A 386 35.23 -8.22 4.72
C SER A 386 34.76 -9.53 4.13
#